data_579ff2244d8bda01a3e3c9ac42d1f890
#
_entry.id   579ff2244d8bda01a3e3c9ac42d1f890
#
_cell.length_a   1.000
_cell.length_b   1.000
_cell.length_c   1.000
_cell.angle_alpha   90.00
_cell.angle_beta   90.00
_cell.angle_gamma   90.00
#
_symmetry.space_group_name_H-M   'P 1'
#
loop_
_entity.id
_entity.type
_entity.pdbx_description
1 polymer ?
#
loop_
_entity_poly.entity_id
_entity_poly.type
_entity_poly.pdbx_seq_one_letter_code
_entity_poly.pdbx_strand_id
1 'polypeptide(L)'
;METTYLKINPADNVAVAITPLKAGETIQIDGQEITLKTDIPAGHKVTLQDFNEGDNIVKYGYPIGHAIKHVPQGSWICEKEIKTNLAGLLDYTYNPVEVSLDIPQENLTFKGYRRKNGDVGIRNEIWIIPTVGCVNGIVNQLAEALRRETKEEGIDAIMAFPHNYGCSQLGDDHENTKKILRDMVLHPNAGAVLVVGLGCENNQPDIFREFIGEYDEDRIKFMVAQKVDDEFEEGMKILRDLYAKCKQDVRTDIPLSELRVGLKCGGSDGFSGITANPLLGMFSDFLIAQGGTSVLTEVPEMFGAETILMNRCKTPELFKKTVHLINDFKEYFLSHGEPVGENPSPGNKAGGISTLEEKALGCTQKCGKSYVSGVMPYGERLQTKGLNLLSAPGNDLVAATALASCGCHMVLFTTGRGTPFGTYVPTMKISTNSRLAAHKPGWIDFNAGVIVENEPMTVTCKRFIDYVIKVASGEWVNNEKKGYREIAIFKTGVTL
;
A
#
# COMPACT_ATOMS: atom_id res chain seq x y z
N MET A 1 13.49 -14.56 29.46
CA MET A 1 13.81 -13.13 29.64
C MET A 1 13.12 -12.41 28.49
N GLU A 2 12.45 -11.32 28.76
CA GLU A 2 11.89 -10.49 27.69
C GLU A 2 13.03 -9.89 26.86
N THR A 3 12.89 -9.94 25.54
CA THR A 3 13.87 -9.35 24.61
C THR A 3 13.72 -7.83 24.67
N THR A 4 14.69 -7.14 25.22
CA THR A 4 14.66 -5.67 25.38
C THR A 4 15.32 -4.91 24.24
N TYR A 5 16.11 -5.60 23.43
CA TYR A 5 16.80 -5.07 22.22
C TYR A 5 17.03 -6.18 21.20
N LEU A 6 17.21 -5.82 19.94
CA LEU A 6 17.38 -6.78 18.84
C LEU A 6 18.42 -6.30 17.84
N LYS A 7 19.41 -7.13 17.54
CA LYS A 7 20.26 -7.03 16.35
C LYS A 7 19.59 -7.81 15.23
N ILE A 8 19.24 -7.17 14.12
CA ILE A 8 18.37 -7.74 13.07
C ILE A 8 19.18 -8.65 12.14
N ASN A 9 20.39 -8.23 11.77
CA ASN A 9 21.27 -8.97 10.87
C ASN A 9 22.66 -9.12 11.52
N PRO A 10 23.35 -10.25 11.35
CA PRO A 10 24.71 -10.42 11.87
C PRO A 10 25.70 -9.32 11.46
N ALA A 11 25.52 -8.72 10.28
CA ALA A 11 26.38 -7.64 9.79
C ALA A 11 26.03 -6.26 10.39
N ASP A 12 24.94 -6.12 11.14
CA ASP A 12 24.53 -4.83 11.70
C ASP A 12 25.52 -4.35 12.76
N ASN A 13 25.82 -3.06 12.75
CA ASN A 13 26.64 -2.38 13.75
C ASN A 13 25.82 -1.46 14.67
N VAL A 14 24.49 -1.62 14.60
CA VAL A 14 23.50 -1.07 15.52
C VAL A 14 22.51 -2.13 15.92
N ALA A 15 21.89 -1.98 17.10
CA ALA A 15 20.72 -2.77 17.52
C ALA A 15 19.53 -1.84 17.76
N VAL A 16 18.32 -2.41 17.75
CA VAL A 16 17.05 -1.69 17.99
C VAL A 16 16.57 -1.97 19.40
N ALA A 17 16.27 -0.92 20.17
CA ALA A 17 15.64 -1.03 21.47
C ALA A 17 14.16 -1.44 21.30
N ILE A 18 13.77 -2.58 21.85
CA ILE A 18 12.37 -3.06 21.86
C ILE A 18 11.58 -2.35 22.95
N THR A 19 12.20 -2.18 24.11
CA THR A 19 11.70 -1.36 25.21
C THR A 19 12.65 -0.19 25.45
N PRO A 20 12.22 0.90 26.11
CA PRO A 20 13.13 1.98 26.48
C PRO A 20 14.29 1.45 27.33
N LEU A 21 15.51 1.79 26.97
CA LEU A 21 16.74 1.41 27.69
C LEU A 21 17.32 2.65 28.39
N LYS A 22 17.95 2.46 29.53
CA LYS A 22 18.48 3.56 30.36
C LYS A 22 20.00 3.67 30.31
N ALA A 23 20.52 4.88 30.34
CA ALA A 23 21.94 5.12 30.52
C ALA A 23 22.46 4.41 31.78
N GLY A 24 23.63 3.79 31.65
CA GLY A 24 24.27 2.98 32.70
C GLY A 24 23.82 1.51 32.74
N GLU A 25 22.76 1.12 32.03
CA GLU A 25 22.44 -0.30 31.82
C GLU A 25 23.49 -0.97 30.92
N THR A 26 23.66 -2.27 31.10
CA THR A 26 24.54 -3.10 30.27
C THR A 26 23.71 -4.05 29.42
N ILE A 27 23.96 -4.07 28.11
CA ILE A 27 23.36 -5.02 27.17
C ILE A 27 24.40 -6.04 26.72
N GLN A 28 23.93 -7.25 26.38
CA GLN A 28 24.77 -8.36 25.92
C GLN A 28 24.46 -8.65 24.46
N ILE A 29 25.37 -8.36 23.54
CA ILE A 29 25.19 -8.63 22.10
C ILE A 29 26.44 -9.29 21.54
N ASP A 30 26.29 -10.42 20.84
CA ASP A 30 27.38 -11.17 20.19
C ASP A 30 28.54 -11.50 21.16
N GLY A 31 28.23 -11.74 22.43
CA GLY A 31 29.21 -12.03 23.47
C GLY A 31 29.97 -10.82 24.01
N GLN A 32 29.58 -9.62 23.61
CA GLN A 32 30.13 -8.35 24.12
C GLN A 32 29.18 -7.70 25.13
N GLU A 33 29.76 -7.17 26.19
CA GLU A 33 29.09 -6.30 27.15
C GLU A 33 29.20 -4.84 26.70
N ILE A 34 28.06 -4.17 26.51
CA ILE A 34 28.02 -2.77 26.09
C ILE A 34 27.25 -1.97 27.16
N THR A 35 27.94 -1.07 27.85
CA THR A 35 27.31 -0.13 28.79
C THR A 35 26.73 1.06 28.04
N LEU A 36 25.44 1.32 28.23
CA LEU A 36 24.72 2.38 27.56
C LEU A 36 25.16 3.75 28.10
N LYS A 37 25.49 4.66 27.19
CA LYS A 37 25.93 6.04 27.53
C LYS A 37 24.78 7.05 27.56
N THR A 38 23.68 6.73 26.88
CA THR A 38 22.47 7.58 26.81
C THR A 38 21.22 6.75 27.00
N ASP A 39 20.13 7.40 27.37
CA ASP A 39 18.78 6.79 27.28
C ASP A 39 18.45 6.53 25.81
N ILE A 40 17.82 5.39 25.51
CA ILE A 40 17.45 4.99 24.15
C ILE A 40 15.95 4.70 24.11
N PRO A 41 15.15 5.48 23.37
CA PRO A 41 13.71 5.22 23.25
C PRO A 41 13.41 3.90 22.51
N ALA A 42 12.27 3.29 22.79
CA ALA A 42 11.80 2.13 22.03
C ALA A 42 11.68 2.43 20.54
N GLY A 43 12.09 1.50 19.68
CA GLY A 43 12.15 1.64 18.23
C GLY A 43 13.41 2.35 17.72
N HIS A 44 14.22 2.92 18.59
CA HIS A 44 15.46 3.63 18.22
C HIS A 44 16.69 2.72 18.29
N LYS A 45 17.79 3.21 17.70
CA LYS A 45 19.03 2.46 17.52
C LYS A 45 20.05 2.79 18.62
N VAL A 46 20.74 1.74 19.08
CA VAL A 46 21.95 1.82 19.91
C VAL A 46 23.16 1.40 19.08
N THR A 47 24.27 2.12 19.24
CA THR A 47 25.55 1.83 18.58
C THR A 47 26.23 0.62 19.24
N LEU A 48 26.68 -0.34 18.42
CA LEU A 48 27.39 -1.54 18.88
C LEU A 48 28.94 -1.38 18.84
N GLN A 49 29.42 -0.27 18.28
CA GLN A 49 30.82 0.11 18.19
C GLN A 49 30.95 1.64 18.20
N ASP A 50 32.15 2.14 18.31
CA ASP A 50 32.43 3.56 18.06
C ASP A 50 32.33 3.86 16.57
N PHE A 51 31.75 5.02 16.21
CA PHE A 51 31.73 5.54 14.85
C PHE A 51 32.51 6.83 14.76
N ASN A 52 33.33 6.98 13.74
CA ASN A 52 33.94 8.24 13.35
C ASN A 52 33.11 8.88 12.21
N GLU A 53 33.35 10.16 11.95
CA GLU A 53 32.76 10.84 10.81
C GLU A 53 33.08 10.12 9.50
N GLY A 54 32.04 9.83 8.70
CA GLY A 54 32.11 9.09 7.44
C GLY A 54 31.92 7.56 7.56
N ASP A 55 31.95 6.99 8.77
CA ASP A 55 31.72 5.55 8.95
C ASP A 55 30.26 5.19 8.61
N ASN A 56 30.09 4.08 7.88
CA ASN A 56 28.77 3.58 7.54
C ASN A 56 28.04 2.97 8.75
N ILE A 57 26.80 3.40 8.92
CA ILE A 57 25.86 2.76 9.84
C ILE A 57 25.15 1.65 9.07
N VAL A 58 25.19 0.42 9.58
CA VAL A 58 24.62 -0.76 8.94
C VAL A 58 23.45 -1.30 9.75
N LYS A 59 22.29 -1.45 9.10
CA LYS A 59 21.07 -2.07 9.63
C LYS A 59 20.40 -2.90 8.53
N TYR A 60 19.79 -4.01 8.89
CA TYR A 60 19.25 -4.98 7.92
C TYR A 60 20.30 -5.61 7.01
N GLY A 61 21.58 -5.55 7.40
CA GLY A 61 22.72 -6.03 6.61
C GLY A 61 23.20 -5.06 5.52
N TYR A 62 22.67 -3.83 5.47
CA TYR A 62 22.98 -2.82 4.48
C TYR A 62 23.30 -1.46 5.12
N PRO A 63 24.12 -0.63 4.48
CA PRO A 63 24.31 0.75 4.93
C PRO A 63 23.00 1.54 4.89
N ILE A 64 22.67 2.21 6.01
CA ILE A 64 21.52 3.10 6.14
C ILE A 64 21.93 4.57 6.13
N GLY A 65 23.19 4.88 5.86
CA GLY A 65 23.80 6.20 5.89
C GLY A 65 25.17 6.15 6.55
N HIS A 66 25.75 7.31 6.77
CA HIS A 66 27.05 7.45 7.45
C HIS A 66 26.96 8.42 8.64
N ALA A 67 27.84 8.22 9.61
CA ALA A 67 27.98 9.12 10.76
C ALA A 67 28.54 10.49 10.33
N ILE A 68 27.99 11.58 10.85
CA ILE A 68 28.44 12.95 10.56
C ILE A 68 29.33 13.55 11.67
N LYS A 69 29.58 12.76 12.69
CA LYS A 69 30.46 13.10 13.84
C LYS A 69 30.83 11.82 14.57
N HIS A 70 31.78 11.93 15.49
CA HIS A 70 32.11 10.83 16.39
C HIS A 70 30.89 10.45 17.28
N VAL A 71 30.52 9.17 17.30
CA VAL A 71 29.44 8.60 18.13
C VAL A 71 29.99 7.40 18.89
N PRO A 72 30.10 7.44 20.22
CA PRO A 72 30.65 6.34 21.01
C PRO A 72 29.73 5.12 21.04
N GLN A 73 30.31 3.92 21.22
CA GLN A 73 29.59 2.68 21.50
C GLN A 73 28.63 2.86 22.70
N GLY A 74 27.45 2.25 22.62
CA GLY A 74 26.41 2.33 23.66
C GLY A 74 25.59 3.64 23.64
N SER A 75 25.70 4.44 22.59
CA SER A 75 24.96 5.70 22.44
C SER A 75 23.71 5.52 21.61
N TRP A 76 22.72 6.37 21.86
CA TRP A 76 21.59 6.57 20.95
C TRP A 76 22.11 7.23 19.66
N ILE A 77 21.72 6.69 18.50
CA ILE A 77 22.04 7.24 17.19
C ILE A 77 20.75 7.47 16.39
N CYS A 78 20.57 8.68 15.86
CA CYS A 78 19.35 9.09 15.16
C CYS A 78 19.70 10.02 13.98
N GLU A 79 18.71 10.72 13.42
CA GLU A 79 18.86 11.63 12.29
C GLU A 79 19.81 12.81 12.53
N LYS A 80 20.19 13.08 13.80
CA LYS A 80 21.15 14.14 14.15
C LYS A 80 22.60 13.71 14.03
N GLU A 81 22.84 12.42 13.95
CA GLU A 81 24.16 11.81 13.86
C GLU A 81 24.39 11.07 12.53
N ILE A 82 23.32 10.84 11.74
CA ILE A 82 23.37 10.07 10.48
C ILE A 82 22.95 10.97 9.31
N LYS A 83 23.69 10.88 8.20
CA LYS A 83 23.33 11.46 6.92
C LYS A 83 23.17 10.35 5.87
N THR A 84 22.26 10.58 4.91
CA THR A 84 21.99 9.69 3.78
C THR A 84 23.23 9.53 2.87
N ASN A 85 23.40 8.33 2.32
CA ASN A 85 24.35 8.01 1.25
C ASN A 85 23.72 8.17 -0.14
N LEU A 86 22.43 8.50 -0.23
CA LEU A 86 21.73 8.58 -1.51
C LEU A 86 22.30 9.69 -2.37
N ALA A 87 22.58 9.34 -3.63
CA ALA A 87 22.93 10.26 -4.70
C ALA A 87 21.75 10.35 -5.70
N GLY A 88 21.84 11.25 -6.67
CA GLY A 88 20.82 11.40 -7.72
C GLY A 88 20.57 10.14 -8.57
N LEU A 89 20.51 10.29 -9.87
CA LEU A 89 20.38 9.15 -10.80
C LEU A 89 21.60 8.24 -10.72
N LEU A 90 21.35 6.93 -10.74
CA LEU A 90 22.41 5.91 -10.70
C LEU A 90 22.30 4.97 -11.89
N ASP A 91 23.46 4.46 -12.31
CA ASP A 91 23.57 3.34 -13.24
C ASP A 91 23.56 2.04 -12.42
N TYR A 92 22.78 1.07 -12.86
CA TYR A 92 22.64 -0.22 -12.17
C TYR A 92 23.09 -1.36 -13.07
N THR A 93 23.69 -2.37 -12.46
CA THR A 93 24.08 -3.62 -13.13
C THR A 93 23.17 -4.75 -12.69
N TYR A 94 22.68 -5.54 -13.64
CA TYR A 94 21.83 -6.68 -13.36
C TYR A 94 22.67 -7.86 -12.83
N ASN A 95 22.51 -8.14 -11.56
CA ASN A 95 23.14 -9.29 -10.87
C ASN A 95 22.03 -10.20 -10.34
N PRO A 96 21.45 -11.07 -11.20
CA PRO A 96 20.29 -11.88 -10.82
C PRO A 96 20.63 -12.83 -9.69
N VAL A 97 19.72 -12.92 -8.73
CA VAL A 97 19.78 -13.89 -7.63
C VAL A 97 18.76 -14.99 -7.89
N GLU A 98 19.13 -16.22 -7.53
CA GLU A 98 18.19 -17.32 -7.55
C GLU A 98 17.24 -17.22 -6.36
N VAL A 99 15.93 -17.30 -6.64
CA VAL A 99 14.88 -17.30 -5.63
C VAL A 99 14.23 -18.66 -5.58
N SER A 100 14.28 -19.30 -4.42
CA SER A 100 13.50 -20.51 -4.12
C SER A 100 12.57 -20.22 -2.95
N LEU A 101 11.29 -20.49 -3.14
CA LEU A 101 10.28 -20.45 -2.10
C LEU A 101 9.91 -21.90 -1.77
N ASP A 102 10.40 -22.39 -0.65
CA ASP A 102 10.04 -23.73 -0.13
C ASP A 102 8.73 -23.62 0.68
N ILE A 103 7.64 -23.25 -0.03
CA ILE A 103 6.32 -23.09 0.55
C ILE A 103 5.38 -24.05 -0.18
N PRO A 104 4.75 -25.00 0.52
CA PRO A 104 3.83 -25.95 -0.09
C PRO A 104 2.60 -25.25 -0.66
N GLN A 105 2.08 -25.80 -1.75
CA GLN A 105 0.76 -25.38 -2.25
C GLN A 105 -0.33 -26.02 -1.39
N GLU A 106 -1.30 -25.18 -1.02
CA GLU A 106 -2.48 -25.57 -0.25
C GLU A 106 -3.74 -25.28 -1.07
N ASN A 107 -4.75 -26.14 -0.96
CA ASN A 107 -6.04 -25.96 -1.66
C ASN A 107 -6.95 -25.01 -0.87
N LEU A 108 -6.47 -23.77 -0.62
CA LEU A 108 -7.23 -22.77 0.09
C LEU A 108 -8.12 -21.96 -0.84
N THR A 109 -9.31 -21.63 -0.34
CA THR A 109 -10.31 -20.82 -1.03
C THR A 109 -10.80 -19.68 -0.14
N PHE A 110 -11.40 -18.69 -0.77
CA PHE A 110 -12.19 -17.65 -0.10
C PHE A 110 -13.58 -17.56 -0.76
N LYS A 111 -14.56 -16.98 -0.08
CA LYS A 111 -15.91 -16.77 -0.60
C LYS A 111 -15.98 -15.44 -1.34
N GLY A 112 -15.90 -15.46 -2.67
CA GLY A 112 -15.91 -14.28 -3.53
C GLY A 112 -17.03 -14.30 -4.58
N TYR A 113 -17.08 -13.23 -5.37
CA TYR A 113 -18.06 -13.06 -6.44
C TYR A 113 -17.38 -13.20 -7.80
N ARG A 114 -17.82 -14.17 -8.61
CA ARG A 114 -17.32 -14.29 -9.99
C ARG A 114 -18.16 -13.42 -10.90
N ARG A 115 -17.48 -12.50 -11.59
CA ARG A 115 -18.14 -11.60 -12.55
C ARG A 115 -18.28 -12.25 -13.93
N LYS A 116 -19.14 -11.69 -14.77
CA LYS A 116 -19.45 -12.19 -16.12
C LYS A 116 -18.21 -12.34 -17.02
N ASN A 117 -17.24 -11.44 -16.89
CA ASN A 117 -15.96 -11.48 -17.60
C ASN A 117 -14.95 -12.48 -17.02
N GLY A 118 -15.31 -13.24 -15.98
CA GLY A 118 -14.46 -14.19 -15.28
C GLY A 118 -13.63 -13.59 -14.15
N ASP A 119 -13.57 -12.26 -13.99
CA ASP A 119 -12.88 -11.62 -12.88
C ASP A 119 -13.57 -11.92 -11.54
N VAL A 120 -12.86 -11.66 -10.43
CA VAL A 120 -13.32 -11.99 -9.08
C VAL A 120 -13.32 -10.76 -8.20
N GLY A 121 -14.43 -10.53 -7.48
CA GLY A 121 -14.52 -9.54 -6.42
C GLY A 121 -14.61 -10.18 -5.03
N ILE A 122 -14.16 -9.46 -4.01
CA ILE A 122 -14.31 -9.85 -2.60
C ILE A 122 -15.43 -9.05 -1.91
N ARG A 123 -16.02 -8.12 -2.63
CA ARG A 123 -17.20 -7.33 -2.26
C ARG A 123 -18.19 -7.31 -3.40
N ASN A 124 -19.43 -6.97 -3.06
CA ASN A 124 -20.53 -6.79 -4.01
C ASN A 124 -21.19 -5.43 -3.71
N GLU A 125 -20.56 -4.37 -4.17
CA GLU A 125 -20.96 -3.00 -3.85
C GLU A 125 -21.57 -2.31 -5.06
N ILE A 126 -22.38 -1.27 -4.83
CA ILE A 126 -22.83 -0.35 -5.87
C ILE A 126 -22.01 0.93 -5.74
N TRP A 127 -21.32 1.28 -6.81
CA TRP A 127 -20.48 2.47 -6.85
C TRP A 127 -21.06 3.53 -7.76
N ILE A 128 -21.05 4.80 -7.31
CA ILE A 128 -21.45 5.96 -8.08
C ILE A 128 -20.18 6.80 -8.28
N ILE A 129 -19.73 6.88 -9.53
CA ILE A 129 -18.44 7.45 -9.91
C ILE A 129 -18.67 8.69 -10.79
N PRO A 130 -18.32 9.90 -10.33
CA PRO A 130 -18.38 11.09 -11.17
C PRO A 130 -17.23 11.10 -12.17
N THR A 131 -17.46 11.60 -13.39
CA THR A 131 -16.40 11.89 -14.36
C THR A 131 -15.71 13.22 -14.07
N VAL A 132 -16.38 14.08 -13.29
CA VAL A 132 -15.92 15.44 -12.95
C VAL A 132 -16.41 15.88 -11.57
N GLY A 133 -15.63 16.69 -10.88
CA GLY A 133 -15.97 17.18 -9.53
C GLY A 133 -17.27 18.00 -9.46
N CYS A 134 -17.72 18.59 -10.56
CA CYS A 134 -18.95 19.40 -10.60
C CYS A 134 -20.23 18.64 -10.24
N VAL A 135 -20.25 17.31 -10.41
CA VAL A 135 -21.41 16.46 -10.08
C VAL A 135 -21.25 15.70 -8.75
N ASN A 136 -20.26 16.05 -7.93
CA ASN A 136 -20.05 15.43 -6.62
C ASN A 136 -21.29 15.52 -5.71
N GLY A 137 -22.02 16.64 -5.75
CA GLY A 137 -23.25 16.81 -5.00
C GLY A 137 -24.33 15.81 -5.40
N ILE A 138 -24.51 15.60 -6.71
CA ILE A 138 -25.48 14.65 -7.26
C ILE A 138 -25.16 13.23 -6.83
N VAL A 139 -23.91 12.77 -7.02
CA VAL A 139 -23.52 11.39 -6.69
C VAL A 139 -23.65 11.08 -5.19
N ASN A 140 -23.35 12.06 -4.33
CA ASN A 140 -23.54 11.91 -2.88
C ASN A 140 -25.01 11.78 -2.49
N GLN A 141 -25.90 12.63 -3.06
CA GLN A 141 -27.33 12.58 -2.80
C GLN A 141 -27.94 11.26 -3.28
N LEU A 142 -27.56 10.78 -4.47
CA LEU A 142 -28.01 9.51 -5.02
C LEU A 142 -27.59 8.33 -4.14
N ALA A 143 -26.34 8.29 -3.70
CA ALA A 143 -25.85 7.23 -2.80
C ALA A 143 -26.63 7.23 -1.48
N GLU A 144 -26.84 8.40 -0.88
CA GLU A 144 -27.55 8.52 0.39
C GLU A 144 -29.03 8.11 0.24
N ALA A 145 -29.68 8.53 -0.83
CA ALA A 145 -31.08 8.18 -1.10
C ALA A 145 -31.26 6.67 -1.28
N LEU A 146 -30.38 6.02 -2.08
CA LEU A 146 -30.44 4.57 -2.29
C LEU A 146 -30.17 3.81 -1.00
N ARG A 147 -29.22 4.22 -0.17
CA ARG A 147 -28.95 3.61 1.16
C ARG A 147 -30.19 3.66 2.06
N ARG A 148 -30.84 4.81 2.13
CA ARG A 148 -32.07 5.00 2.93
C ARG A 148 -33.21 4.10 2.45
N GLU A 149 -33.38 3.97 1.12
CA GLU A 149 -34.44 3.16 0.51
C GLU A 149 -34.21 1.67 0.69
N THR A 150 -32.99 1.20 0.44
CA THR A 150 -32.67 -0.24 0.38
C THR A 150 -32.10 -0.82 1.66
N LYS A 151 -31.59 0.03 2.57
CA LYS A 151 -30.82 -0.36 3.77
C LYS A 151 -29.65 -1.29 3.44
N GLU A 152 -29.19 -1.27 2.19
CA GLU A 152 -28.09 -2.11 1.66
C GLU A 152 -28.35 -3.62 1.80
N GLU A 153 -29.62 -4.04 1.87
CA GLU A 153 -29.98 -5.46 2.03
C GLU A 153 -29.54 -6.29 0.81
N GLY A 154 -28.72 -7.34 1.05
CA GLY A 154 -28.25 -8.27 0.03
C GLY A 154 -27.04 -7.81 -0.77
N ILE A 155 -26.44 -6.68 -0.40
CA ILE A 155 -25.16 -6.18 -0.96
C ILE A 155 -24.24 -5.74 0.17
N ASP A 156 -22.96 -5.49 -0.13
CA ASP A 156 -21.99 -5.11 0.90
C ASP A 156 -22.06 -3.60 1.21
N ALA A 157 -22.17 -2.71 0.20
CA ALA A 157 -22.28 -1.27 0.42
C ALA A 157 -22.77 -0.51 -0.83
N ILE A 158 -23.23 0.74 -0.62
CA ILE A 158 -23.50 1.72 -1.67
C ILE A 158 -22.58 2.92 -1.43
N MET A 159 -21.70 3.23 -2.38
CA MET A 159 -20.67 4.25 -2.22
C MET A 159 -20.62 5.23 -3.38
N ALA A 160 -20.54 6.52 -3.06
CA ALA A 160 -20.12 7.56 -3.99
C ALA A 160 -18.64 7.88 -3.76
N PHE A 161 -17.90 8.17 -4.83
CA PHE A 161 -16.49 8.52 -4.78
C PHE A 161 -16.25 9.93 -5.34
N PRO A 162 -16.62 11.01 -4.59
CA PRO A 162 -16.40 12.37 -5.01
C PRO A 162 -14.90 12.67 -5.15
N HIS A 163 -14.56 13.51 -6.13
CA HIS A 163 -13.18 13.93 -6.38
C HIS A 163 -13.13 15.32 -7.04
N ASN A 164 -11.94 15.92 -7.14
CA ASN A 164 -11.74 17.28 -7.65
C ASN A 164 -11.11 17.30 -9.06
N TYR A 165 -11.29 16.25 -9.84
CA TYR A 165 -10.66 16.06 -11.14
C TYR A 165 -11.69 16.07 -12.29
N GLY A 166 -11.22 15.88 -13.53
CA GLY A 166 -12.04 15.64 -14.71
C GLY A 166 -12.32 16.88 -15.55
N CYS A 167 -12.04 18.10 -15.04
CA CYS A 167 -12.11 19.33 -15.78
C CYS A 167 -10.84 20.16 -15.56
N SER A 168 -10.49 21.00 -16.56
CA SER A 168 -9.33 21.91 -16.51
C SER A 168 -7.98 21.19 -16.27
N GLN A 169 -7.88 19.92 -16.64
CA GLN A 169 -6.66 19.12 -16.60
C GLN A 169 -6.07 18.98 -18.00
N LEU A 170 -4.74 18.94 -18.08
CA LEU A 170 -3.96 18.82 -19.31
C LEU A 170 -3.00 17.65 -19.23
N GLY A 171 -2.62 17.11 -20.42
CA GLY A 171 -1.56 16.12 -20.57
C GLY A 171 -1.76 14.89 -19.67
N ASP A 172 -0.68 14.51 -19.00
CA ASP A 172 -0.64 13.30 -18.18
C ASP A 172 -1.61 13.32 -17.00
N ASP A 173 -1.89 14.49 -16.42
CA ASP A 173 -2.89 14.60 -15.34
C ASP A 173 -4.30 14.21 -15.81
N HIS A 174 -4.66 14.60 -17.05
CA HIS A 174 -5.94 14.18 -17.64
C HIS A 174 -5.96 12.68 -17.95
N GLU A 175 -4.88 12.16 -18.54
CA GLU A 175 -4.74 10.72 -18.82
C GLU A 175 -4.75 9.87 -17.54
N ASN A 176 -4.06 10.31 -16.49
CA ASN A 176 -4.08 9.63 -15.19
C ASN A 176 -5.47 9.60 -14.59
N THR A 177 -6.21 10.70 -14.67
CA THR A 177 -7.61 10.76 -14.22
C THR A 177 -8.49 9.77 -14.98
N LYS A 178 -8.41 9.74 -16.30
CA LYS A 178 -9.17 8.78 -17.13
C LYS A 178 -8.84 7.33 -16.75
N LYS A 179 -7.55 7.00 -16.63
CA LYS A 179 -7.11 5.65 -16.29
C LYS A 179 -7.63 5.19 -14.93
N ILE A 180 -7.46 6.01 -13.89
CA ILE A 180 -7.90 5.66 -12.52
C ILE A 180 -9.42 5.51 -12.46
N LEU A 181 -10.19 6.42 -13.06
CA LEU A 181 -11.65 6.33 -13.06
C LEU A 181 -12.14 5.12 -13.88
N ARG A 182 -11.52 4.82 -15.04
CA ARG A 182 -11.81 3.58 -15.80
C ARG A 182 -11.60 2.34 -14.92
N ASP A 183 -10.49 2.29 -14.20
CA ASP A 183 -10.11 1.13 -13.40
C ASP A 183 -11.05 0.95 -12.20
N MET A 184 -11.54 2.05 -11.64
CA MET A 184 -12.61 2.01 -10.63
C MET A 184 -13.92 1.47 -11.21
N VAL A 185 -14.33 1.96 -12.40
CA VAL A 185 -15.56 1.50 -13.08
C VAL A 185 -15.51 -0.01 -13.38
N LEU A 186 -14.35 -0.52 -13.76
CA LEU A 186 -14.15 -1.93 -14.10
C LEU A 186 -13.71 -2.80 -12.92
N HIS A 187 -13.66 -2.26 -11.71
CA HIS A 187 -13.15 -3.01 -10.54
C HIS A 187 -14.14 -4.08 -10.09
N PRO A 188 -13.71 -5.34 -9.89
CA PRO A 188 -14.61 -6.45 -9.62
C PRO A 188 -15.26 -6.43 -8.23
N ASN A 189 -14.79 -5.61 -7.28
CA ASN A 189 -15.49 -5.40 -6.01
C ASN A 189 -16.81 -4.63 -6.19
N ALA A 190 -16.97 -3.87 -7.29
CA ALA A 190 -18.25 -3.31 -7.67
C ALA A 190 -19.12 -4.40 -8.34
N GLY A 191 -20.26 -4.68 -7.76
CA GLY A 191 -21.32 -5.51 -8.37
C GLY A 191 -22.08 -4.73 -9.42
N ALA A 192 -22.16 -3.39 -9.24
CA ALA A 192 -22.75 -2.47 -10.22
C ALA A 192 -22.14 -1.06 -10.08
N VAL A 193 -22.15 -0.30 -11.18
CA VAL A 193 -21.60 1.05 -11.24
C VAL A 193 -22.55 1.99 -12.01
N LEU A 194 -22.79 3.18 -11.42
CA LEU A 194 -23.36 4.31 -12.14
C LEU A 194 -22.27 5.37 -12.35
N VAL A 195 -21.93 5.64 -13.60
CA VAL A 195 -21.02 6.72 -13.98
C VAL A 195 -21.84 7.98 -14.25
N VAL A 196 -21.54 9.08 -13.55
CA VAL A 196 -22.27 10.36 -13.69
C VAL A 196 -21.35 11.42 -14.25
N GLY A 197 -21.68 11.93 -15.43
CA GLY A 197 -21.01 13.06 -16.06
C GLY A 197 -21.85 14.34 -15.98
N LEU A 198 -21.19 15.49 -16.13
CA LEU A 198 -21.86 16.78 -16.30
C LEU A 198 -22.33 16.99 -17.75
N GLY A 199 -21.37 16.88 -18.69
CA GLY A 199 -21.62 17.04 -20.14
C GLY A 199 -20.69 18.04 -20.85
N CYS A 200 -19.95 18.90 -20.12
CA CYS A 200 -19.04 19.89 -20.69
C CYS A 200 -17.60 19.81 -20.14
N GLU A 201 -17.29 18.80 -19.36
CA GLU A 201 -15.97 18.54 -18.78
C GLU A 201 -14.94 18.08 -19.82
N ASN A 202 -13.64 18.21 -19.50
CA ASN A 202 -12.56 17.65 -20.33
C ASN A 202 -12.65 16.12 -20.42
N ASN A 203 -13.03 15.47 -19.32
CA ASN A 203 -13.28 14.02 -19.29
C ASN A 203 -14.70 13.71 -19.82
N GLN A 204 -14.96 14.08 -21.07
CA GLN A 204 -16.27 13.93 -21.72
C GLN A 204 -16.86 12.52 -21.55
N PRO A 205 -18.11 12.37 -21.06
CA PRO A 205 -18.71 11.07 -20.77
C PRO A 205 -18.71 10.10 -21.95
N ASP A 206 -18.97 10.58 -23.17
CA ASP A 206 -19.01 9.72 -24.36
C ASP A 206 -17.58 9.24 -24.72
N ILE A 207 -16.56 10.11 -24.67
CA ILE A 207 -15.15 9.75 -24.90
C ILE A 207 -14.65 8.83 -23.78
N PHE A 208 -15.02 9.08 -22.54
CA PHE A 208 -14.67 8.24 -21.40
C PHE A 208 -15.28 6.85 -21.53
N ARG A 209 -16.53 6.74 -22.00
CA ARG A 209 -17.19 5.47 -22.28
C ARG A 209 -16.44 4.66 -23.34
N GLU A 210 -16.02 5.29 -24.43
CA GLU A 210 -15.18 4.66 -25.47
C GLU A 210 -13.82 4.20 -24.90
N PHE A 211 -13.20 5.02 -24.04
CA PHE A 211 -11.94 4.71 -23.38
C PHE A 211 -12.02 3.51 -22.42
N ILE A 212 -13.16 3.31 -21.76
CA ILE A 212 -13.39 2.13 -20.91
C ILE A 212 -13.33 0.85 -21.74
N GLY A 213 -13.79 0.86 -22.98
CA GLY A 213 -13.83 -0.30 -23.86
C GLY A 213 -14.98 -1.26 -23.54
N GLU A 214 -14.70 -2.56 -23.56
CA GLU A 214 -15.73 -3.58 -23.25
C GLU A 214 -16.06 -3.61 -21.75
N TYR A 215 -17.35 -3.63 -21.43
CA TYR A 215 -17.87 -3.74 -20.07
C TYR A 215 -19.24 -4.42 -20.05
N ASP A 216 -19.67 -4.85 -18.87
CA ASP A 216 -21.01 -5.44 -18.70
C ASP A 216 -22.07 -4.31 -18.65
N GLU A 217 -22.76 -4.11 -19.75
CA GLU A 217 -23.82 -3.08 -19.86
C GLU A 217 -25.01 -3.29 -18.92
N ASP A 218 -25.20 -4.49 -18.38
CA ASP A 218 -26.22 -4.75 -17.37
C ASP A 218 -25.85 -4.21 -15.99
N ARG A 219 -24.55 -4.06 -15.71
CA ARG A 219 -23.99 -3.69 -14.42
C ARG A 219 -23.35 -2.32 -14.39
N ILE A 220 -22.99 -1.76 -15.54
CA ILE A 220 -22.38 -0.44 -15.65
C ILE A 220 -23.26 0.45 -16.50
N LYS A 221 -23.74 1.55 -15.91
CA LYS A 221 -24.63 2.51 -16.55
C LYS A 221 -24.02 3.90 -16.51
N PHE A 222 -24.45 4.76 -17.45
CA PHE A 222 -23.98 6.12 -17.59
C PHE A 222 -25.17 7.08 -17.57
N MET A 223 -24.99 8.23 -16.91
CA MET A 223 -25.91 9.35 -16.90
C MET A 223 -25.14 10.64 -17.12
N VAL A 224 -25.66 11.52 -17.97
CA VAL A 224 -25.09 12.84 -18.21
C VAL A 224 -26.10 13.89 -17.71
N ALA A 225 -25.75 14.63 -16.66
CA ALA A 225 -26.67 15.52 -15.96
C ALA A 225 -27.30 16.58 -16.89
N GLN A 226 -26.54 17.18 -17.81
CA GLN A 226 -27.04 18.16 -18.77
C GLN A 226 -27.97 17.59 -19.86
N LYS A 227 -28.08 16.26 -19.98
CA LYS A 227 -28.89 15.59 -21.00
C LYS A 227 -30.22 15.03 -20.44
N VAL A 228 -30.49 15.19 -19.17
CA VAL A 228 -31.72 14.72 -18.49
C VAL A 228 -32.46 15.90 -17.86
N ASP A 229 -33.77 15.79 -17.73
CA ASP A 229 -34.59 16.85 -17.14
C ASP A 229 -34.46 16.92 -15.62
N ASP A 230 -34.31 15.75 -14.96
CA ASP A 230 -34.09 15.62 -13.52
C ASP A 230 -33.06 14.51 -13.28
N GLU A 231 -31.84 14.93 -12.89
CA GLU A 231 -30.71 14.02 -12.66
C GLU A 231 -30.91 13.15 -11.42
N PHE A 232 -31.72 13.60 -10.46
CA PHE A 232 -31.99 12.79 -9.27
C PHE A 232 -32.99 11.69 -9.59
N GLU A 233 -34.10 12.00 -10.25
CA GLU A 233 -35.13 11.03 -10.64
C GLU A 233 -34.55 9.94 -11.59
N GLU A 234 -33.83 10.37 -12.64
CA GLU A 234 -33.23 9.42 -13.60
C GLU A 234 -32.10 8.60 -12.94
N GLY A 235 -31.25 9.23 -12.14
CA GLY A 235 -30.21 8.53 -11.38
C GLY A 235 -30.78 7.46 -10.44
N MET A 236 -31.83 7.78 -9.69
CA MET A 236 -32.49 6.83 -8.79
C MET A 236 -33.16 5.69 -9.54
N LYS A 237 -33.77 5.96 -10.69
CA LYS A 237 -34.36 4.92 -11.55
C LYS A 237 -33.29 3.91 -12.01
N ILE A 238 -32.14 4.40 -12.51
CA ILE A 238 -31.01 3.55 -12.91
C ILE A 238 -30.49 2.75 -11.73
N LEU A 239 -30.28 3.40 -10.57
CA LEU A 239 -29.72 2.77 -9.38
C LEU A 239 -30.63 1.68 -8.80
N ARG A 240 -31.96 1.83 -8.85
CA ARG A 240 -32.89 0.78 -8.43
C ARG A 240 -32.80 -0.48 -9.32
N ASP A 241 -32.65 -0.30 -10.64
CA ASP A 241 -32.40 -1.42 -11.56
C ASP A 241 -31.07 -2.13 -11.26
N LEU A 242 -29.98 -1.35 -11.09
CA LEU A 242 -28.68 -1.86 -10.72
C LEU A 242 -28.72 -2.61 -9.39
N TYR A 243 -29.40 -2.06 -8.38
CA TYR A 243 -29.57 -2.70 -7.08
C TYR A 243 -30.34 -4.02 -7.20
N ALA A 244 -31.44 -4.06 -7.95
CA ALA A 244 -32.24 -5.26 -8.15
C ALA A 244 -31.44 -6.40 -8.77
N LYS A 245 -30.48 -6.10 -9.64
CA LYS A 245 -29.56 -7.06 -10.25
C LYS A 245 -28.43 -7.45 -9.28
N CYS A 246 -27.81 -6.47 -8.63
CA CYS A 246 -26.64 -6.65 -7.78
C CYS A 246 -26.94 -7.56 -6.57
N LYS A 247 -28.10 -7.39 -5.93
CA LYS A 247 -28.50 -8.18 -4.75
C LYS A 247 -28.75 -9.66 -5.02
N GLN A 248 -28.79 -10.08 -6.29
CA GLN A 248 -28.95 -11.50 -6.67
C GLN A 248 -27.62 -12.24 -6.72
N ASP A 249 -26.49 -11.51 -6.66
CA ASP A 249 -25.19 -12.14 -6.69
C ASP A 249 -24.93 -12.93 -5.40
N VAL A 250 -24.28 -14.07 -5.56
CA VAL A 250 -23.95 -14.96 -4.44
C VAL A 250 -22.46 -15.25 -4.40
N ARG A 251 -21.92 -15.36 -3.19
CA ARG A 251 -20.54 -15.76 -2.98
C ARG A 251 -20.34 -17.24 -3.32
N THR A 252 -19.25 -17.54 -4.02
CA THR A 252 -18.84 -18.89 -4.35
C THR A 252 -17.42 -19.15 -3.86
N ASP A 253 -17.00 -20.42 -3.83
CA ASP A 253 -15.61 -20.78 -3.50
C ASP A 253 -14.69 -20.38 -4.65
N ILE A 254 -13.72 -19.53 -4.32
CA ILE A 254 -12.72 -19.01 -5.24
C ILE A 254 -11.34 -19.45 -4.75
N PRO A 255 -10.50 -20.05 -5.60
CA PRO A 255 -9.15 -20.43 -5.19
C PRO A 255 -8.30 -19.22 -4.82
N LEU A 256 -7.42 -19.37 -3.82
CA LEU A 256 -6.55 -18.29 -3.32
C LEU A 256 -5.64 -17.73 -4.41
N SER A 257 -5.39 -18.50 -5.48
CA SER A 257 -4.65 -18.05 -6.67
C SER A 257 -5.30 -16.90 -7.45
N GLU A 258 -6.55 -16.56 -7.16
CA GLU A 258 -7.23 -15.39 -7.74
C GLU A 258 -7.13 -14.14 -6.85
N LEU A 259 -6.63 -14.29 -5.62
CA LEU A 259 -6.51 -13.15 -4.70
C LEU A 259 -5.37 -12.22 -5.14
N ARG A 260 -5.67 -10.90 -5.15
CA ARG A 260 -4.73 -9.82 -5.49
C ARG A 260 -4.69 -8.83 -4.35
N VAL A 261 -3.51 -8.58 -3.79
CA VAL A 261 -3.34 -7.67 -2.65
C VAL A 261 -2.34 -6.55 -2.96
N GLY A 262 -2.66 -5.35 -2.52
CA GLY A 262 -1.75 -4.21 -2.53
C GLY A 262 -0.98 -4.12 -1.21
N LEU A 263 0.31 -3.83 -1.28
CA LEU A 263 1.20 -3.71 -0.13
C LEU A 263 1.55 -2.24 0.09
N LYS A 264 1.20 -1.70 1.24
CA LYS A 264 1.33 -0.28 1.57
C LYS A 264 1.89 -0.09 2.98
N CYS A 265 2.59 0.99 3.25
CA CYS A 265 2.87 1.43 4.60
C CYS A 265 2.68 2.95 4.74
N GLY A 266 2.31 3.38 5.94
CA GLY A 266 2.17 4.80 6.26
C GLY A 266 2.30 5.03 7.76
N GLY A 267 2.90 6.17 8.15
CA GLY A 267 3.21 6.40 9.56
C GLY A 267 4.20 5.38 10.13
N SER A 268 5.21 4.99 9.35
CA SER A 268 6.23 3.98 9.72
C SER A 268 7.07 4.41 10.92
N ASP A 269 7.47 3.43 11.72
CA ASP A 269 8.35 3.57 12.89
C ASP A 269 9.51 2.55 12.85
N GLY A 270 10.37 2.54 13.86
CA GLY A 270 11.50 1.63 13.98
C GLY A 270 11.14 0.14 14.02
N PHE A 271 9.89 -0.19 14.35
CA PHE A 271 9.39 -1.57 14.37
C PHE A 271 8.84 -2.02 13.00
N SER A 272 8.58 -1.11 12.08
CA SER A 272 7.97 -1.43 10.78
C SER A 272 8.74 -2.50 10.03
N GLY A 273 10.07 -2.38 9.96
CA GLY A 273 10.94 -3.36 9.29
C GLY A 273 11.29 -4.60 10.14
N ILE A 274 10.72 -4.74 11.34
CA ILE A 274 10.98 -5.85 12.27
C ILE A 274 9.73 -6.71 12.45
N THR A 275 8.55 -6.10 12.41
CA THR A 275 7.28 -6.77 12.71
C THR A 275 6.35 -6.82 11.49
N ALA A 276 5.58 -5.76 11.23
CA ALA A 276 4.50 -5.77 10.25
C ALA A 276 4.98 -5.92 8.79
N ASN A 277 6.07 -5.26 8.39
CA ASN A 277 6.56 -5.39 7.01
C ASN A 277 7.13 -6.78 6.71
N PRO A 278 8.00 -7.40 7.54
CA PRO A 278 8.40 -8.78 7.34
C PRO A 278 7.23 -9.78 7.38
N LEU A 279 6.22 -9.53 8.23
CA LEU A 279 5.00 -10.34 8.27
C LEU A 279 4.26 -10.28 6.92
N LEU A 280 4.10 -9.08 6.34
CA LEU A 280 3.53 -8.93 5.01
C LEU A 280 4.37 -9.62 3.95
N GLY A 281 5.70 -9.56 4.07
CA GLY A 281 6.62 -10.25 3.17
C GLY A 281 6.44 -11.76 3.20
N MET A 282 6.33 -12.35 4.37
CA MET A 282 6.05 -13.78 4.54
C MET A 282 4.68 -14.15 3.98
N PHE A 283 3.66 -13.33 4.21
CA PHE A 283 2.34 -13.51 3.62
C PHE A 283 2.37 -13.37 2.09
N SER A 284 3.10 -12.38 1.54
CA SER A 284 3.24 -12.19 0.09
C SER A 284 3.87 -13.41 -0.57
N ASP A 285 4.95 -13.94 0.01
CA ASP A 285 5.59 -15.16 -0.49
C ASP A 285 4.65 -16.36 -0.44
N PHE A 286 3.90 -16.52 0.65
CA PHE A 286 2.87 -17.54 0.76
C PHE A 286 1.80 -17.38 -0.32
N LEU A 287 1.21 -16.20 -0.49
CA LEU A 287 0.18 -15.94 -1.49
C LEU A 287 0.66 -16.23 -2.92
N ILE A 288 1.89 -15.84 -3.25
CA ILE A 288 2.51 -16.08 -4.55
C ILE A 288 2.75 -17.57 -4.77
N ALA A 289 3.18 -18.30 -3.73
CA ALA A 289 3.31 -19.77 -3.80
C ALA A 289 1.95 -20.45 -4.06
N GLN A 290 0.83 -19.87 -3.60
CA GLN A 290 -0.52 -20.32 -3.93
C GLN A 290 -0.99 -19.86 -5.33
N GLY A 291 -0.17 -19.16 -6.11
CA GLY A 291 -0.50 -18.63 -7.44
C GLY A 291 -1.23 -17.29 -7.43
N GLY A 292 -1.34 -16.62 -6.28
CA GLY A 292 -1.92 -15.29 -6.14
C GLY A 292 -0.98 -14.16 -6.54
N THR A 293 -1.37 -12.92 -6.25
CA THR A 293 -0.67 -11.71 -6.70
C THR A 293 -0.51 -10.70 -5.57
N SER A 294 0.70 -10.17 -5.44
CA SER A 294 1.04 -9.02 -4.58
C SER A 294 1.57 -7.87 -5.42
N VAL A 295 1.23 -6.64 -5.04
CA VAL A 295 1.70 -5.42 -5.70
C VAL A 295 2.37 -4.52 -4.67
N LEU A 296 3.65 -4.19 -4.90
CA LEU A 296 4.40 -3.21 -4.15
C LEU A 296 4.40 -1.89 -4.92
N THR A 297 4.18 -0.79 -4.22
CA THR A 297 4.24 0.57 -4.76
C THR A 297 5.05 1.49 -3.84
N GLU A 298 4.82 2.81 -3.88
CA GLU A 298 5.58 3.80 -3.11
C GLU A 298 7.04 3.87 -3.58
N VAL A 299 7.23 4.16 -4.88
CA VAL A 299 8.57 4.15 -5.50
C VAL A 299 9.62 4.94 -4.73
N PRO A 300 9.32 6.14 -4.17
CA PRO A 300 10.30 6.87 -3.34
C PRO A 300 10.73 6.09 -2.08
N GLU A 301 9.95 5.15 -1.61
CA GLU A 301 10.29 4.28 -0.47
C GLU A 301 11.06 3.01 -0.89
N MET A 302 11.50 2.93 -2.14
CA MET A 302 12.41 1.89 -2.64
C MET A 302 13.85 2.42 -2.77
N PHE A 303 14.06 3.74 -2.71
CA PHE A 303 15.38 4.37 -2.89
C PHE A 303 16.35 3.96 -1.77
N GLY A 304 17.47 3.36 -2.15
CA GLY A 304 18.45 2.75 -1.25
C GLY A 304 18.25 1.24 -1.00
N ALA A 305 17.10 0.68 -1.43
CA ALA A 305 16.82 -0.75 -1.42
C ALA A 305 16.51 -1.31 -2.82
N GLU A 306 16.56 -0.49 -3.86
CA GLU A 306 16.16 -0.80 -5.23
C GLU A 306 16.94 -1.97 -5.84
N THR A 307 18.21 -2.14 -5.51
CA THR A 307 19.04 -3.23 -6.03
C THR A 307 18.55 -4.61 -5.58
N ILE A 308 17.93 -4.68 -4.39
CA ILE A 308 17.31 -5.90 -3.87
C ILE A 308 16.15 -6.34 -4.77
N LEU A 309 15.35 -5.39 -5.26
CA LEU A 309 14.24 -5.65 -6.17
C LEU A 309 14.75 -5.94 -7.59
N MET A 310 15.70 -5.14 -8.07
CA MET A 310 16.30 -5.25 -9.41
C MET A 310 16.93 -6.64 -9.63
N ASN A 311 17.67 -7.15 -8.63
CA ASN A 311 18.35 -8.45 -8.74
C ASN A 311 17.37 -9.63 -8.65
N ARG A 312 16.14 -9.41 -8.19
CA ARG A 312 15.05 -10.41 -8.21
C ARG A 312 14.15 -10.33 -9.44
N CYS A 313 14.42 -9.48 -10.41
CA CYS A 313 13.71 -9.47 -11.68
C CYS A 313 13.94 -10.78 -12.42
N LYS A 314 12.87 -11.39 -12.94
CA LYS A 314 12.95 -12.66 -13.68
C LYS A 314 13.75 -12.57 -14.96
N THR A 315 13.77 -11.39 -15.58
CA THR A 315 14.41 -11.18 -16.90
C THR A 315 15.15 -9.85 -16.96
N PRO A 316 16.12 -9.70 -17.87
CA PRO A 316 16.79 -8.42 -18.10
C PRO A 316 15.83 -7.29 -18.50
N GLU A 317 14.72 -7.60 -19.17
CA GLU A 317 13.71 -6.61 -19.57
C GLU A 317 12.98 -6.07 -18.33
N LEU A 318 12.61 -6.93 -17.37
CA LEU A 318 12.02 -6.50 -16.11
C LEU A 318 13.02 -5.70 -15.27
N PHE A 319 14.29 -6.09 -15.26
CA PHE A 319 15.34 -5.29 -14.63
C PHE A 319 15.39 -3.88 -15.22
N LYS A 320 15.43 -3.73 -16.55
CA LYS A 320 15.42 -2.41 -17.21
C LYS A 320 14.18 -1.60 -16.85
N LYS A 321 12.99 -2.22 -16.84
CA LYS A 321 11.75 -1.56 -16.41
C LYS A 321 11.81 -1.12 -14.95
N THR A 322 12.44 -1.90 -14.06
CA THR A 322 12.63 -1.52 -12.67
C THR A 322 13.62 -0.37 -12.52
N VAL A 323 14.69 -0.33 -13.32
CA VAL A 323 15.60 0.81 -13.37
C VAL A 323 14.86 2.09 -13.78
N HIS A 324 14.04 2.04 -14.82
CA HIS A 324 13.19 3.16 -15.24
C HIS A 324 12.22 3.56 -14.13
N LEU A 325 11.50 2.60 -13.52
CA LEU A 325 10.59 2.87 -12.40
C LEU A 325 11.25 3.73 -11.31
N ILE A 326 12.49 3.43 -10.96
CA ILE A 326 13.26 4.13 -9.92
C ILE A 326 13.79 5.49 -10.43
N ASN A 327 14.49 5.48 -11.56
CA ASN A 327 15.17 6.68 -12.06
C ASN A 327 14.20 7.74 -12.58
N ASP A 328 13.12 7.35 -13.24
CA ASP A 328 12.09 8.29 -13.72
C ASP A 328 11.43 9.02 -12.54
N PHE A 329 11.25 8.32 -11.41
CA PHE A 329 10.71 8.95 -10.20
C PHE A 329 11.72 9.87 -9.51
N LYS A 330 13.01 9.53 -9.51
CA LYS A 330 14.09 10.44 -9.07
C LYS A 330 14.16 11.69 -9.94
N GLU A 331 14.06 11.51 -11.27
CA GLU A 331 14.05 12.62 -12.23
C GLU A 331 12.83 13.52 -12.05
N TYR A 332 11.67 12.95 -11.71
CA TYR A 332 10.48 13.72 -11.34
C TYR A 332 10.77 14.71 -10.20
N PHE A 333 11.43 14.29 -9.11
CA PHE A 333 11.84 15.20 -8.04
C PHE A 333 12.84 16.25 -8.54
N LEU A 334 13.90 15.83 -9.23
CA LEU A 334 14.96 16.73 -9.71
C LEU A 334 14.42 17.79 -10.69
N SER A 335 13.48 17.43 -11.57
CA SER A 335 12.84 18.35 -12.53
C SER A 335 11.99 19.42 -11.85
N HIS A 336 11.55 19.18 -10.61
CA HIS A 336 10.83 20.15 -9.78
C HIS A 336 11.74 20.90 -8.79
N GLY A 337 13.05 20.67 -8.85
CA GLY A 337 14.02 21.29 -7.94
C GLY A 337 14.02 20.74 -6.52
N GLU A 338 13.42 19.55 -6.32
CA GLU A 338 13.30 18.90 -5.03
C GLU A 338 14.38 17.84 -4.82
N PRO A 339 14.89 17.66 -3.60
CA PRO A 339 15.87 16.63 -3.30
C PRO A 339 15.26 15.24 -3.28
N VAL A 340 15.98 14.25 -3.79
CA VAL A 340 15.56 12.84 -3.82
C VAL A 340 15.37 12.26 -2.39
N GLY A 341 16.05 12.79 -1.38
CA GLY A 341 16.16 12.23 -0.03
C GLY A 341 15.31 12.89 1.05
N GLU A 342 14.28 13.68 0.75
CA GLU A 342 13.46 14.40 1.74
C GLU A 342 12.68 13.49 2.72
N ASN A 343 12.27 12.30 2.30
CA ASN A 343 11.73 11.30 3.20
C ASN A 343 12.87 10.71 4.07
N PRO A 344 12.72 10.39 5.35
CA PRO A 344 11.50 10.20 6.14
C PRO A 344 10.87 11.50 6.70
N SER A 345 9.54 11.43 6.93
CA SER A 345 8.79 12.52 7.55
C SER A 345 9.22 12.75 9.02
N PRO A 346 8.90 13.93 9.61
CA PRO A 346 9.16 14.17 11.03
C PRO A 346 8.58 13.08 11.96
N GLY A 347 7.41 12.55 11.64
CA GLY A 347 6.79 11.46 12.41
C GLY A 347 7.56 10.15 12.32
N ASN A 348 8.14 9.82 11.17
CA ASN A 348 8.99 8.65 11.00
C ASN A 348 10.31 8.81 11.81
N LYS A 349 10.93 9.98 11.79
CA LYS A 349 12.14 10.30 12.57
C LYS A 349 11.87 10.16 14.07
N ALA A 350 10.79 10.74 14.55
CA ALA A 350 10.36 10.59 15.95
C ALA A 350 10.03 9.11 16.31
N GLY A 351 9.73 8.26 15.32
CA GLY A 351 9.51 6.83 15.48
C GLY A 351 10.76 5.97 15.38
N GLY A 352 11.96 6.55 15.18
CA GLY A 352 13.24 5.84 15.17
C GLY A 352 13.88 5.60 13.80
N ILE A 353 13.25 6.06 12.71
CA ILE A 353 13.80 5.97 11.34
C ILE A 353 14.65 7.23 11.08
N SER A 354 15.92 7.06 10.65
CA SER A 354 16.84 8.18 10.49
C SER A 354 17.01 8.67 9.06
N THR A 355 17.00 7.74 8.08
CA THR A 355 17.30 8.04 6.67
C THR A 355 16.28 7.37 5.74
N LEU A 356 16.30 7.77 4.47
CA LEU A 356 15.45 7.16 3.46
C LEU A 356 15.88 5.71 3.17
N GLU A 357 17.17 5.41 3.15
CA GLU A 357 17.68 4.05 2.99
C GLU A 357 17.18 3.13 4.11
N GLU A 358 17.22 3.58 5.37
CA GLU A 358 16.68 2.81 6.49
C GLU A 358 15.18 2.53 6.29
N LYS A 359 14.43 3.56 5.87
CA LYS A 359 13.01 3.43 5.59
C LYS A 359 12.76 2.46 4.45
N ALA A 360 13.49 2.60 3.33
CA ALA A 360 13.34 1.77 2.14
C ALA A 360 13.66 0.30 2.41
N LEU A 361 14.74 0.01 3.13
CA LEU A 361 15.11 -1.35 3.53
C LEU A 361 14.05 -2.01 4.42
N GLY A 362 13.40 -1.22 5.29
CA GLY A 362 12.27 -1.69 6.08
C GLY A 362 10.99 -1.87 5.25
N CYS A 363 10.70 -0.93 4.35
CA CYS A 363 9.47 -0.90 3.53
C CYS A 363 9.46 -2.01 2.47
N THR A 364 10.57 -2.26 1.79
CA THR A 364 10.65 -3.28 0.72
C THR A 364 10.48 -4.70 1.24
N GLN A 365 10.66 -4.94 2.53
CA GLN A 365 10.39 -6.26 3.13
C GLN A 365 8.94 -6.71 2.97
N LYS A 366 7.98 -5.78 2.79
CA LYS A 366 6.56 -6.10 2.53
C LYS A 366 6.35 -7.07 1.36
N CYS A 367 7.23 -7.04 0.36
CA CYS A 367 7.11 -7.89 -0.82
C CYS A 367 7.80 -9.25 -0.71
N GLY A 368 8.32 -9.60 0.47
CA GLY A 368 8.98 -10.89 0.70
C GLY A 368 10.22 -11.09 -0.15
N LYS A 369 10.45 -12.35 -0.56
CA LYS A 369 11.63 -12.80 -1.30
C LYS A 369 11.32 -13.25 -2.74
N SER A 370 10.06 -13.23 -3.16
CA SER A 370 9.62 -13.68 -4.48
C SER A 370 10.28 -12.93 -5.63
N TYR A 371 10.36 -13.57 -6.80
CA TYR A 371 10.76 -12.88 -8.03
C TYR A 371 9.84 -11.74 -8.38
N VAL A 372 10.38 -10.62 -8.85
CA VAL A 372 9.61 -9.57 -9.54
C VAL A 372 9.17 -10.12 -10.89
N SER A 373 7.85 -10.23 -11.06
CA SER A 373 7.19 -10.82 -12.23
C SER A 373 6.60 -9.79 -13.18
N GLY A 374 6.37 -8.55 -12.72
CA GLY A 374 5.83 -7.45 -13.51
C GLY A 374 6.24 -6.09 -12.95
N VAL A 375 6.28 -5.10 -13.84
CA VAL A 375 6.51 -3.68 -13.51
C VAL A 375 5.51 -2.86 -14.31
N MET A 376 4.74 -2.01 -13.62
CA MET A 376 3.62 -1.28 -14.21
C MET A 376 3.78 0.22 -14.03
N PRO A 377 3.53 1.02 -15.07
CA PRO A 377 3.32 2.46 -14.96
C PRO A 377 2.08 2.79 -14.09
N TYR A 378 1.97 4.05 -13.67
CA TYR A 378 0.80 4.56 -12.95
C TYR A 378 -0.49 4.42 -13.80
N GLY A 379 -1.56 3.94 -13.19
CA GLY A 379 -2.85 3.76 -13.84
C GLY A 379 -2.93 2.56 -14.82
N GLU A 380 -1.96 1.66 -14.78
CA GLU A 380 -2.04 0.40 -15.53
C GLU A 380 -2.61 -0.73 -14.67
N ARG A 381 -3.34 -1.65 -15.32
CA ARG A 381 -3.96 -2.81 -14.68
C ARG A 381 -3.03 -4.01 -14.66
N LEU A 382 -3.15 -4.84 -13.64
CA LEU A 382 -2.44 -6.10 -13.49
C LEU A 382 -2.67 -7.05 -14.69
N GLN A 383 -1.55 -7.52 -15.28
CA GLN A 383 -1.53 -8.51 -16.36
C GLN A 383 -0.81 -9.80 -15.96
N THR A 384 -0.03 -9.76 -14.89
CA THR A 384 0.88 -10.85 -14.51
C THR A 384 0.65 -11.24 -13.06
N LYS A 385 0.52 -12.55 -12.80
CA LYS A 385 0.50 -13.11 -11.44
C LYS A 385 1.88 -13.04 -10.78
N GLY A 386 1.90 -13.10 -9.45
CA GLY A 386 3.13 -13.01 -8.65
C GLY A 386 3.40 -11.60 -8.12
N LEU A 387 4.64 -11.29 -7.81
CA LEU A 387 5.03 -9.97 -7.32
C LEU A 387 5.14 -8.98 -8.48
N ASN A 388 4.40 -7.89 -8.38
CA ASN A 388 4.46 -6.78 -9.32
C ASN A 388 4.89 -5.48 -8.60
N LEU A 389 5.62 -4.63 -9.31
CA LEU A 389 5.95 -3.27 -8.89
C LEU A 389 5.07 -2.28 -9.64
N LEU A 390 4.51 -1.29 -8.93
CA LEU A 390 3.63 -0.28 -9.50
C LEU A 390 4.21 1.11 -9.26
N SER A 391 4.27 1.94 -10.30
CA SER A 391 4.64 3.35 -10.18
C SER A 391 3.54 4.13 -9.45
N ALA A 392 3.86 4.64 -8.25
CA ALA A 392 3.07 5.65 -7.54
C ALA A 392 3.93 6.33 -6.47
N PRO A 393 3.57 7.55 -6.03
CA PRO A 393 4.28 8.25 -4.97
C PRO A 393 4.08 7.60 -3.60
N GLY A 394 4.80 8.08 -2.59
CA GLY A 394 4.65 7.63 -1.19
C GLY A 394 3.41 8.20 -0.48
N ASN A 395 2.69 9.16 -1.06
CA ASN A 395 1.46 9.71 -0.48
C ASN A 395 0.41 8.60 -0.27
N ASP A 396 -0.10 8.46 0.97
CA ASP A 396 -0.97 7.35 1.36
C ASP A 396 -2.22 7.23 0.50
N LEU A 397 -2.90 8.35 0.20
CA LEU A 397 -4.14 8.35 -0.55
C LEU A 397 -3.90 7.98 -2.02
N VAL A 398 -2.88 8.58 -2.64
CA VAL A 398 -2.54 8.35 -4.06
C VAL A 398 -2.05 6.92 -4.27
N ALA A 399 -1.15 6.44 -3.42
CA ALA A 399 -0.59 5.10 -3.52
C ALA A 399 -1.64 4.01 -3.29
N ALA A 400 -2.50 4.16 -2.27
CA ALA A 400 -3.56 3.19 -2.01
C ALA A 400 -4.63 3.18 -3.12
N THR A 401 -4.99 4.36 -3.67
CA THR A 401 -5.86 4.45 -4.85
C THR A 401 -5.24 3.75 -6.05
N ALA A 402 -3.95 3.95 -6.32
CA ALA A 402 -3.25 3.29 -7.43
C ALA A 402 -3.22 1.77 -7.26
N LEU A 403 -2.96 1.25 -6.05
CA LEU A 403 -3.01 -0.19 -5.76
C LEU A 403 -4.39 -0.79 -6.01
N ALA A 404 -5.44 -0.13 -5.54
CA ALA A 404 -6.80 -0.58 -5.79
C ALA A 404 -7.11 -0.53 -7.30
N SER A 405 -6.76 0.57 -7.99
CA SER A 405 -7.03 0.77 -9.42
C SER A 405 -6.30 -0.23 -10.32
N CYS A 406 -5.08 -0.65 -9.97
CA CYS A 406 -4.42 -1.70 -10.76
C CYS A 406 -5.12 -3.08 -10.67
N GLY A 407 -6.12 -3.25 -9.80
CA GLY A 407 -6.96 -4.42 -9.65
C GLY A 407 -6.75 -5.21 -8.36
N CYS A 408 -6.08 -4.63 -7.35
CA CYS A 408 -5.98 -5.27 -6.04
C CYS A 408 -7.33 -5.25 -5.32
N HIS A 409 -7.76 -6.41 -4.82
CA HIS A 409 -9.02 -6.58 -4.12
C HIS A 409 -9.06 -5.90 -2.75
N MET A 410 -7.90 -5.81 -2.11
CA MET A 410 -7.69 -5.15 -0.82
C MET A 410 -6.28 -4.56 -0.74
N VAL A 411 -6.08 -3.61 0.16
CA VAL A 411 -4.78 -3.04 0.51
C VAL A 411 -4.40 -3.47 1.92
N LEU A 412 -3.23 -4.07 2.06
CA LEU A 412 -2.61 -4.42 3.34
C LEU A 412 -1.71 -3.25 3.75
N PHE A 413 -2.12 -2.51 4.76
CA PHE A 413 -1.54 -1.24 5.15
C PHE A 413 -0.86 -1.32 6.52
N THR A 414 0.47 -1.39 6.55
CA THR A 414 1.23 -1.41 7.80
C THR A 414 1.42 0.00 8.36
N THR A 415 1.36 0.14 9.68
CA THR A 415 1.51 1.44 10.34
C THR A 415 2.05 1.32 11.77
N GLY A 416 2.97 2.19 12.14
CA GLY A 416 3.51 2.31 13.50
C GLY A 416 2.86 3.44 14.30
N ARG A 417 2.33 4.46 13.62
CA ARG A 417 1.72 5.66 14.21
C ARG A 417 0.20 5.65 14.14
N GLY A 418 -0.37 4.89 13.20
CA GLY A 418 -1.80 4.76 12.97
C GLY A 418 -2.39 5.82 12.05
N THR A 419 -3.41 5.40 11.29
CA THR A 419 -4.25 6.27 10.47
C THR A 419 -5.65 5.67 10.36
N PRO A 420 -6.72 6.48 10.37
CA PRO A 420 -8.08 6.00 10.08
C PRO A 420 -8.33 5.80 8.59
N PHE A 421 -7.49 6.36 7.72
CA PHE A 421 -7.64 6.36 6.27
C PHE A 421 -7.92 4.97 5.69
N GLY A 422 -8.79 4.89 4.69
CA GLY A 422 -8.99 3.76 3.79
C GLY A 422 -9.28 4.23 2.38
N THR A 423 -8.84 3.46 1.37
CA THR A 423 -9.21 3.68 -0.01
C THR A 423 -10.53 3.00 -0.35
N TYR A 424 -10.95 3.01 -1.59
CA TYR A 424 -12.24 2.48 -2.04
C TYR A 424 -12.38 0.94 -2.02
N VAL A 425 -11.29 0.23 -1.73
CA VAL A 425 -11.31 -1.22 -1.42
C VAL A 425 -10.98 -1.44 0.07
N PRO A 426 -11.27 -2.62 0.65
CA PRO A 426 -10.87 -2.94 2.02
C PRO A 426 -9.41 -2.58 2.27
N THR A 427 -9.14 -1.73 3.26
CA THR A 427 -7.79 -1.25 3.62
C THR A 427 -7.47 -1.72 5.03
N MET A 428 -6.91 -2.93 5.13
CA MET A 428 -6.58 -3.58 6.39
C MET A 428 -5.37 -2.92 7.04
N LYS A 429 -5.52 -2.37 8.25
CA LYS A 429 -4.41 -1.78 9.01
C LYS A 429 -3.74 -2.80 9.91
N ILE A 430 -2.43 -2.95 9.72
CA ILE A 430 -1.58 -3.85 10.48
C ILE A 430 -0.62 -3.01 11.33
N SER A 431 -0.78 -3.03 12.66
CA SER A 431 0.10 -2.28 13.55
C SER A 431 1.46 -2.95 13.69
N THR A 432 2.51 -2.13 13.75
CA THR A 432 3.88 -2.58 14.00
C THR A 432 4.16 -2.85 15.47
N ASN A 433 3.32 -2.34 16.38
CA ASN A 433 3.46 -2.43 17.82
C ASN A 433 2.11 -2.58 18.53
N SER A 434 2.10 -3.31 19.64
CA SER A 434 0.88 -3.61 20.40
C SER A 434 0.30 -2.38 21.12
N ARG A 435 1.13 -1.38 21.43
CA ARG A 435 0.67 -0.12 22.03
C ARG A 435 -0.32 0.61 21.12
N LEU A 436 -0.01 0.71 19.82
CA LEU A 436 -0.91 1.31 18.83
C LEU A 436 -2.21 0.50 18.70
N ALA A 437 -2.10 -0.82 18.60
CA ALA A 437 -3.27 -1.70 18.49
C ALA A 437 -4.22 -1.52 19.69
N ALA A 438 -3.69 -1.47 20.89
CA ALA A 438 -4.46 -1.25 22.12
C ALA A 438 -5.06 0.16 22.20
N HIS A 439 -4.30 1.20 21.75
CA HIS A 439 -4.74 2.59 21.83
C HIS A 439 -5.79 2.95 20.77
N LYS A 440 -5.73 2.34 19.60
CA LYS A 440 -6.60 2.63 18.44
C LYS A 440 -7.29 1.37 17.89
N PRO A 441 -8.05 0.62 18.70
CA PRO A 441 -8.70 -0.61 18.26
C PRO A 441 -9.72 -0.40 17.14
N GLY A 442 -10.27 0.82 17.00
CA GLY A 442 -11.16 1.19 15.90
C GLY A 442 -10.45 1.60 14.60
N TRP A 443 -9.10 1.60 14.56
CA TRP A 443 -8.31 1.87 13.36
C TRP A 443 -7.53 0.62 12.92
N ILE A 444 -7.05 -0.16 13.89
CA ILE A 444 -6.16 -1.31 13.66
C ILE A 444 -6.99 -2.59 13.54
N ASP A 445 -6.73 -3.36 12.51
CA ASP A 445 -7.38 -4.63 12.22
C ASP A 445 -6.56 -5.83 12.68
N PHE A 446 -5.23 -5.72 12.64
CA PHE A 446 -4.32 -6.78 13.03
C PHE A 446 -3.09 -6.24 13.78
N ASN A 447 -2.71 -6.91 14.88
CA ASN A 447 -1.54 -6.55 15.68
C ASN A 447 -0.35 -7.44 15.33
N ALA A 448 0.67 -6.89 14.66
CA ALA A 448 1.96 -7.55 14.42
C ALA A 448 3.00 -7.26 15.52
N GLY A 449 2.71 -6.35 16.45
CA GLY A 449 3.62 -6.02 17.56
C GLY A 449 3.95 -7.21 18.46
N VAL A 450 3.07 -8.19 18.54
CA VAL A 450 3.27 -9.45 19.29
C VAL A 450 4.54 -10.20 18.88
N ILE A 451 5.06 -9.97 17.68
CA ILE A 451 6.30 -10.60 17.16
C ILE A 451 7.51 -10.25 18.03
N VAL A 452 7.61 -8.99 18.48
CA VAL A 452 8.69 -8.59 19.41
C VAL A 452 8.35 -8.86 20.88
N GLU A 453 7.14 -9.35 21.15
CA GLU A 453 6.65 -9.79 22.47
C GLU A 453 6.71 -11.32 22.62
N ASN A 454 7.62 -11.98 21.86
CA ASN A 454 7.91 -13.41 21.88
C ASN A 454 6.91 -14.33 21.15
N GLU A 455 5.98 -13.82 20.33
CA GLU A 455 5.20 -14.68 19.44
C GLU A 455 6.03 -14.97 18.16
N PRO A 456 6.28 -16.23 17.80
CA PRO A 456 7.02 -16.56 16.58
C PRO A 456 6.34 -15.97 15.33
N MET A 457 7.14 -15.40 14.42
CA MET A 457 6.66 -14.82 13.15
C MET A 457 5.80 -15.81 12.35
N THR A 458 6.16 -17.09 12.36
CA THR A 458 5.40 -18.15 11.65
C THR A 458 4.02 -18.37 12.23
N VAL A 459 3.85 -18.26 13.55
CA VAL A 459 2.54 -18.37 14.22
C VAL A 459 1.69 -17.16 13.90
N THR A 460 2.27 -15.95 14.01
CA THR A 460 1.60 -14.70 13.65
C THR A 460 1.19 -14.72 12.17
N CYS A 461 2.06 -15.20 11.26
CA CYS A 461 1.77 -15.28 9.83
C CYS A 461 0.58 -16.21 9.54
N LYS A 462 0.49 -17.36 10.19
CA LYS A 462 -0.65 -18.27 10.03
C LYS A 462 -1.97 -17.59 10.43
N ARG A 463 -2.00 -16.93 11.58
CA ARG A 463 -3.17 -16.14 12.02
C ARG A 463 -3.52 -15.02 11.02
N PHE A 464 -2.49 -14.38 10.45
CA PHE A 464 -2.66 -13.34 9.47
C PHE A 464 -3.26 -13.86 8.16
N ILE A 465 -2.77 -15.01 7.64
CA ILE A 465 -3.33 -15.70 6.48
C ILE A 465 -4.82 -15.99 6.69
N ASP A 466 -5.17 -16.59 7.83
CA ASP A 466 -6.55 -16.91 8.18
C ASP A 466 -7.43 -15.66 8.21
N TYR A 467 -6.90 -14.55 8.73
CA TYR A 467 -7.63 -13.28 8.80
C TYR A 467 -7.82 -12.64 7.40
N VAL A 468 -6.80 -12.65 6.55
CA VAL A 468 -6.92 -12.17 5.16
C VAL A 468 -7.97 -12.97 4.39
N ILE A 469 -8.00 -14.29 4.56
CA ILE A 469 -9.03 -15.15 3.92
C ILE A 469 -10.44 -14.80 4.43
N LYS A 470 -10.62 -14.52 5.72
CA LYS A 470 -11.90 -14.06 6.28
C LYS A 470 -12.33 -12.72 5.68
N VAL A 471 -11.41 -11.75 5.56
CA VAL A 471 -11.71 -10.46 4.93
C VAL A 471 -12.04 -10.62 3.45
N ALA A 472 -11.30 -11.46 2.71
CA ALA A 472 -11.62 -11.82 1.33
C ALA A 472 -12.97 -12.52 1.20
N SER A 473 -13.42 -13.21 2.26
CA SER A 473 -14.70 -13.92 2.32
C SER A 473 -15.86 -13.04 2.84
N GLY A 474 -15.64 -11.75 3.09
CA GLY A 474 -16.70 -10.81 3.42
C GLY A 474 -16.64 -10.21 4.83
N GLU A 475 -15.64 -10.57 5.66
CA GLU A 475 -15.44 -9.87 6.93
C GLU A 475 -15.00 -8.41 6.68
N TRP A 476 -15.64 -7.46 7.32
CA TRP A 476 -15.34 -6.04 7.17
C TRP A 476 -14.17 -5.62 8.04
N VAL A 477 -13.28 -4.84 7.46
CA VAL A 477 -12.21 -4.14 8.19
C VAL A 477 -12.69 -2.80 8.74
N ASN A 478 -11.92 -2.20 9.65
CA ASN A 478 -12.34 -1.01 10.38
C ASN A 478 -12.67 0.20 9.50
N ASN A 479 -11.93 0.42 8.40
CA ASN A 479 -12.25 1.54 7.52
C ASN A 479 -13.61 1.38 6.83
N GLU A 480 -14.00 0.15 6.48
CA GLU A 480 -15.32 -0.14 5.92
C GLU A 480 -16.43 0.12 6.96
N LYS A 481 -16.27 -0.43 8.18
CA LYS A 481 -17.22 -0.23 9.30
C LYS A 481 -17.44 1.23 9.65
N LYS A 482 -16.43 2.09 9.39
CA LYS A 482 -16.46 3.54 9.67
C LYS A 482 -16.87 4.37 8.46
N GLY A 483 -16.93 3.79 7.27
CA GLY A 483 -17.18 4.52 6.02
C GLY A 483 -16.01 5.42 5.58
N TYR A 484 -14.78 5.17 6.07
CA TYR A 484 -13.60 5.94 5.67
C TYR A 484 -13.06 5.39 4.36
N ARG A 485 -13.54 5.92 3.25
CA ARG A 485 -13.17 5.49 1.90
C ARG A 485 -12.93 6.72 1.02
N GLU A 486 -11.69 6.99 0.74
CA GLU A 486 -11.25 8.16 0.01
C GLU A 486 -10.41 7.78 -1.19
N ILE A 487 -10.41 8.63 -2.21
CA ILE A 487 -9.57 8.49 -3.40
C ILE A 487 -8.74 9.75 -3.61
N ALA A 488 -7.54 9.58 -4.15
CA ALA A 488 -6.72 10.66 -4.68
C ALA A 488 -5.99 10.19 -5.93
N ILE A 489 -5.95 11.05 -6.94
CA ILE A 489 -5.29 10.78 -8.21
C ILE A 489 -4.00 11.60 -8.29
N PHE A 490 -2.92 10.98 -8.76
CA PHE A 490 -1.63 11.64 -8.91
C PHE A 490 -1.73 12.79 -9.90
N LYS A 491 -1.32 13.97 -9.45
CA LYS A 491 -1.36 15.20 -10.22
C LYS A 491 -0.03 15.93 -10.11
N THR A 492 0.54 16.33 -11.22
CA THR A 492 1.83 17.02 -11.31
C THR A 492 1.75 18.37 -12.03
N GLY A 493 0.73 18.57 -12.86
CA GLY A 493 0.63 19.71 -13.75
C GLY A 493 -0.25 20.84 -13.23
N VAL A 494 -0.41 21.86 -14.06
CA VAL A 494 -1.26 23.02 -13.82
C VAL A 494 -2.73 22.71 -14.06
N THR A 495 -3.57 23.40 -13.31
CA THR A 495 -5.02 23.44 -13.56
C THR A 495 -5.34 24.71 -14.35
N LEU A 496 -6.15 24.61 -15.44
CA LEU A 496 -6.62 25.74 -16.25
C LEU A 496 -7.58 26.63 -15.47
#